data_49fcc57fdec6dffcc731a3d62b7f4523
#
_entry.id   49fcc57fdec6dffcc731a3d62b7f4523
#
_cell.length_a   1.000
_cell.length_b   1.000
_cell.length_c   1.000
_cell.angle_alpha   90.00
_cell.angle_beta   90.00
_cell.angle_gamma   90.00
#
_symmetry.space_group_name_H-M   'P 1'
#
loop_
_entity.id
_entity.type
_entity.pdbx_description
1 polymer ?
#
loop_
_entity_poly.entity_id
_entity_poly.type
_entity_poly.pdbx_seq_one_letter_code
_entity_poly.pdbx_strand_id
1 'polypeptide(L)'
;MHRVRTRAWLALLCLALGASEALAAAAVDTTTLGPVDVQMPTILAPMVIDNRIENYAYITIVLKPAAPAGILAIREKVPFLQDVFLRELNGATIVKADDPKSVDEAALKPRLIARMNQILPVGTVAELKFEPIVVAPVQAQR
;
A
#
# COMPACT_ATOMS: atom_id res chain seq x y z
N MET A 1 -61.83 -9.86 -70.70
CA MET A 1 -61.14 -10.85 -71.56
C MET A 1 -59.71 -10.97 -71.14
N HIS A 2 -59.34 -12.17 -70.92
CA HIS A 2 -57.99 -12.69 -70.80
C HIS A 2 -57.15 -12.31 -69.57
N ARG A 3 -57.17 -13.20 -68.66
CA ARG A 3 -56.30 -14.40 -68.50
C ARG A 3 -54.86 -14.01 -68.13
N VAL A 4 -54.55 -14.35 -66.88
CA VAL A 4 -53.81 -15.58 -66.42
C VAL A 4 -52.29 -15.42 -66.53
N ARG A 5 -51.62 -15.54 -65.50
CA ARG A 5 -50.84 -16.70 -64.98
C ARG A 5 -49.74 -16.22 -64.05
N THR A 6 -49.93 -16.52 -62.80
CA THR A 6 -49.04 -17.41 -62.08
C THR A 6 -47.64 -17.52 -62.61
N ARG A 7 -46.69 -17.19 -61.81
CA ARG A 7 -45.62 -18.12 -61.49
C ARG A 7 -44.88 -17.65 -60.25
N ALA A 8 -45.10 -18.43 -59.25
CA ALA A 8 -44.24 -18.59 -58.13
C ALA A 8 -42.80 -18.80 -58.60
N TRP A 9 -41.90 -18.07 -58.05
CA TRP A 9 -40.52 -18.54 -57.92
C TRP A 9 -40.08 -18.27 -56.52
N LEU A 10 -39.99 -19.37 -55.81
CA LEU A 10 -39.13 -19.56 -54.70
C LEU A 10 -37.77 -18.98 -55.03
N ALA A 11 -37.31 -18.12 -54.22
CA ALA A 11 -35.89 -17.84 -54.07
C ALA A 11 -35.67 -17.54 -52.60
N LEU A 12 -35.42 -18.60 -52.01
CA LEU A 12 -34.16 -18.93 -51.30
C LEU A 12 -33.81 -17.90 -50.24
N LEU A 13 -34.31 -18.26 -49.12
CA LEU A 13 -33.92 -17.89 -47.78
C LEU A 13 -32.40 -18.07 -47.61
N CYS A 14 -31.61 -17.04 -47.77
CA CYS A 14 -30.28 -16.98 -47.23
C CYS A 14 -30.35 -16.48 -45.81
N LEU A 15 -30.54 -17.44 -44.94
CA LEU A 15 -30.34 -17.31 -43.51
C LEU A 15 -28.83 -17.18 -43.26
N ALA A 16 -28.31 -15.97 -43.36
CA ALA A 16 -26.98 -15.66 -42.84
C ALA A 16 -27.11 -15.51 -41.31
N LEU A 17 -26.93 -16.61 -40.63
CA LEU A 17 -26.57 -16.58 -39.21
C LEU A 17 -25.22 -15.88 -39.10
N GLY A 18 -25.25 -14.57 -38.96
CA GLY A 18 -24.15 -13.81 -38.41
C GLY A 18 -24.09 -14.12 -36.90
N ALA A 19 -23.32 -15.14 -36.57
CA ALA A 19 -22.88 -15.31 -35.20
C ALA A 19 -22.00 -14.08 -34.85
N SER A 20 -22.61 -13.03 -34.34
CA SER A 20 -21.88 -12.01 -33.59
C SER A 20 -21.41 -12.69 -32.32
N GLU A 21 -20.23 -13.24 -32.35
CA GLU A 21 -19.49 -13.48 -31.12
C GLU A 21 -19.26 -12.11 -30.49
N ALA A 22 -20.18 -11.76 -29.60
CA ALA A 22 -19.93 -10.72 -28.62
C ALA A 22 -18.72 -11.21 -27.81
N LEU A 23 -17.54 -10.74 -28.19
CA LEU A 23 -16.39 -10.77 -27.33
C LEU A 23 -16.80 -9.95 -26.11
N ALA A 24 -17.35 -10.62 -25.11
CA ALA A 24 -17.48 -10.08 -23.79
C ALA A 24 -16.05 -9.86 -23.32
N ALA A 25 -15.53 -8.66 -23.60
CA ALA A 25 -14.38 -8.15 -22.89
C ALA A 25 -14.78 -8.23 -21.42
N ALA A 26 -14.25 -9.24 -20.73
CA ALA A 26 -14.30 -9.29 -19.30
C ALA A 26 -13.68 -7.97 -18.86
N ALA A 27 -14.52 -7.02 -18.49
CA ALA A 27 -14.11 -5.85 -17.76
C ALA A 27 -13.50 -6.42 -16.49
N VAL A 28 -12.18 -6.47 -16.47
CA VAL A 28 -11.44 -6.72 -15.24
C VAL A 28 -11.91 -5.60 -14.31
N ASP A 29 -12.70 -5.97 -13.32
CA ASP A 29 -13.12 -5.07 -12.26
C ASP A 29 -11.88 -4.56 -11.55
N THR A 30 -11.30 -3.49 -12.08
CA THR A 30 -10.24 -2.72 -11.43
C THR A 30 -10.75 -1.96 -10.21
N THR A 31 -12.05 -2.07 -9.91
CA THR A 31 -12.71 -1.33 -8.83
C THR A 31 -12.51 -1.96 -7.45
N THR A 32 -11.95 -3.18 -7.37
CA THR A 32 -11.78 -3.90 -6.08
C THR A 32 -10.36 -3.87 -5.54
N LEU A 33 -9.39 -3.34 -6.28
CA LEU A 33 -8.06 -3.10 -5.73
C LEU A 33 -8.09 -1.75 -5.01
N GLY A 34 -8.39 -1.79 -3.73
CA GLY A 34 -8.13 -0.66 -2.84
C GLY A 34 -6.69 -0.19 -3.00
N PRO A 35 -6.37 1.03 -2.58
CA PRO A 35 -5.00 1.53 -2.70
C PRO A 35 -4.05 0.54 -2.04
N VAL A 36 -3.07 0.07 -2.83
CA VAL A 36 -2.05 -0.86 -2.34
C VAL A 36 -1.20 -0.14 -1.31
N ASP A 37 -1.10 -0.71 -0.12
CA ASP A 37 -0.26 -0.18 0.94
C ASP A 37 1.22 -0.15 0.49
N VAL A 38 1.95 0.88 0.88
CA VAL A 38 3.37 1.02 0.59
C VAL A 38 4.17 0.65 1.84
N GLN A 39 4.84 -0.49 1.78
CA GLN A 39 5.72 -0.95 2.84
C GLN A 39 7.08 -0.26 2.73
N MET A 40 7.54 0.31 3.85
CA MET A 40 8.88 0.91 3.96
C MET A 40 9.92 -0.15 4.27
N PRO A 41 11.19 0.06 3.91
CA PRO A 41 12.27 -0.78 4.37
C PRO A 41 12.31 -0.83 5.91
N THR A 42 12.61 -2.01 6.46
CA THR A 42 12.74 -2.19 7.91
C THR A 42 13.87 -1.35 8.47
N ILE A 43 13.59 -0.62 9.54
CA ILE A 43 14.55 0.23 10.23
C ILE A 43 14.95 -0.46 11.53
N LEU A 44 16.27 -0.54 11.76
CA LEU A 44 16.84 -0.99 13.01
C LEU A 44 16.99 0.20 13.94
N ALA A 45 16.31 0.18 15.08
CA ALA A 45 16.31 1.25 16.05
C ALA A 45 16.85 0.79 17.41
N PRO A 46 17.81 1.50 18.02
CA PRO A 46 18.34 1.13 19.34
C PRO A 46 17.30 1.47 20.43
N MET A 47 17.11 0.53 21.32
CA MET A 47 16.31 0.71 22.53
C MET A 47 17.26 1.06 23.69
N VAL A 48 17.28 2.33 24.04
CA VAL A 48 18.18 2.86 25.07
C VAL A 48 17.45 2.90 26.42
N ILE A 49 18.00 2.21 27.41
CA ILE A 49 17.53 2.16 28.79
C ILE A 49 18.71 2.54 29.69
N ASP A 50 18.53 3.46 30.60
CA ASP A 50 19.60 3.93 31.52
C ASP A 50 20.92 4.29 30.80
N ASN A 51 20.79 4.98 29.67
CA ASN A 51 21.89 5.41 28.79
C ASN A 51 22.72 4.25 28.19
N ARG A 52 22.13 3.07 28.08
CA ARG A 52 22.70 1.88 27.46
C ARG A 52 21.77 1.31 26.41
N ILE A 53 22.33 0.80 25.33
CA ILE A 53 21.55 0.06 24.34
C ILE A 53 21.37 -1.37 24.88
N GLU A 54 20.16 -1.70 25.28
CA GLU A 54 19.80 -3.02 25.81
C GLU A 54 19.25 -3.94 24.70
N ASN A 55 18.49 -3.36 23.76
CA ASN A 55 17.85 -4.09 22.70
C ASN A 55 17.89 -3.31 21.39
N TYR A 56 17.60 -4.00 20.29
CA TYR A 56 17.28 -3.39 19.01
C TYR A 56 15.86 -3.74 18.60
N ALA A 57 15.13 -2.77 18.11
CA ALA A 57 13.82 -2.96 17.53
C ALA A 57 13.91 -2.95 16.00
N TYR A 58 13.34 -3.95 15.35
CA TYR A 58 13.14 -4.01 13.90
C TYR A 58 11.75 -3.46 13.60
N ILE A 59 11.69 -2.27 13.05
CA ILE A 59 10.45 -1.53 12.83
C ILE A 59 10.20 -1.42 11.33
N THR A 60 9.11 -2.01 10.88
CA THR A 60 8.61 -1.88 9.52
C THR A 60 7.37 -1.01 9.53
N ILE A 61 7.41 0.06 8.76
CA ILE A 61 6.31 1.03 8.64
C ILE A 61 5.57 0.77 7.33
N VAL A 62 4.26 0.77 7.41
CA VAL A 62 3.37 0.62 6.26
C VAL A 62 2.55 1.91 6.11
N LEU A 63 2.61 2.51 4.94
CA LEU A 63 1.88 3.71 4.59
C LEU A 63 0.70 3.35 3.70
N LYS A 64 -0.51 3.65 4.16
CA LYS A 64 -1.74 3.50 3.38
C LYS A 64 -2.01 4.79 2.63
N PRO A 65 -1.96 4.80 1.29
CA PRO A 65 -2.29 5.98 0.51
C PRO A 65 -3.76 6.37 0.69
N ALA A 66 -4.04 7.67 0.68
CA ALA A 66 -5.42 8.17 0.72
C ALA A 66 -6.15 7.96 -0.61
N ALA A 67 -5.40 7.90 -1.72
CA ALA A 67 -5.90 7.65 -3.07
C ALA A 67 -4.85 6.89 -3.90
N PRO A 68 -5.24 6.19 -4.98
CA PRO A 68 -4.30 5.47 -5.84
C PRO A 68 -3.15 6.34 -6.39
N ALA A 69 -3.42 7.60 -6.68
CA ALA A 69 -2.40 8.57 -7.14
C ALA A 69 -1.30 8.82 -6.07
N GLY A 70 -1.63 8.64 -4.79
CA GLY A 70 -0.67 8.79 -3.69
C GLY A 70 0.42 7.72 -3.66
N ILE A 71 0.18 6.56 -4.26
CA ILE A 71 1.14 5.44 -4.29
C ILE A 71 2.46 5.88 -4.94
N LEU A 72 2.38 6.51 -6.11
CA LEU A 72 3.56 6.95 -6.84
C LEU A 72 4.30 8.04 -6.06
N ALA A 73 3.57 9.03 -5.54
CA ALA A 73 4.13 10.11 -4.74
C ALA A 73 4.87 9.57 -3.49
N ILE A 74 4.31 8.58 -2.81
CA ILE A 74 4.96 7.93 -1.66
C ILE A 74 6.23 7.19 -2.12
N ARG A 75 6.14 6.37 -3.18
CA ARG A 75 7.26 5.56 -3.66
C ARG A 75 8.46 6.40 -4.09
N GLU A 76 8.23 7.51 -4.77
CA GLU A 76 9.29 8.44 -5.17
C GLU A 76 10.00 9.07 -3.96
N LYS A 77 9.31 9.19 -2.84
CA LYS A 77 9.82 9.80 -1.61
C LYS A 77 10.33 8.78 -0.57
N VAL A 78 10.22 7.48 -0.84
CA VAL A 78 10.69 6.42 0.09
C VAL A 78 12.09 6.67 0.64
N PRO A 79 13.12 7.04 -0.15
CA PRO A 79 14.45 7.27 0.41
C PRO A 79 14.49 8.43 1.41
N PHE A 80 13.75 9.51 1.14
CA PHE A 80 13.67 10.67 2.05
C PHE A 80 12.86 10.36 3.31
N LEU A 81 11.77 9.62 3.16
CA LEU A 81 10.96 9.15 4.28
C LEU A 81 11.76 8.23 5.18
N GLN A 82 12.53 7.32 4.59
CA GLN A 82 13.40 6.42 5.34
C GLN A 82 14.45 7.18 6.16
N ASP A 83 15.08 8.20 5.57
CA ASP A 83 16.07 9.03 6.26
C ASP A 83 15.47 9.77 7.46
N VAL A 84 14.31 10.42 7.27
CA VAL A 84 13.68 11.16 8.37
C VAL A 84 13.14 10.23 9.46
N PHE A 85 12.64 9.05 9.10
CA PHE A 85 12.18 8.05 10.06
C PHE A 85 13.37 7.45 10.82
N LEU A 86 14.45 7.16 10.13
CA LEU A 86 15.68 6.67 10.77
C LEU A 86 16.21 7.66 11.80
N ARG A 87 16.25 8.95 11.47
CA ARG A 87 16.68 10.00 12.40
C ARG A 87 15.74 10.12 13.59
N GLU A 88 14.44 10.05 13.38
CA GLU A 88 13.45 10.15 14.45
C GLU A 88 13.54 8.94 15.40
N LEU A 89 13.71 7.74 14.86
CA LEU A 89 13.82 6.51 15.64
C LEU A 89 15.13 6.42 16.45
N ASN A 90 16.22 6.98 15.91
CA ASN A 90 17.51 6.98 16.59
C ASN A 90 17.75 8.22 17.47
N GLY A 91 17.00 9.29 17.24
CA GLY A 91 17.21 10.58 17.93
C GLY A 91 16.45 10.73 19.23
N ALA A 92 15.51 9.84 19.54
CA ALA A 92 14.65 9.95 20.71
C ALA A 92 14.27 8.57 21.25
N THR A 93 13.88 8.55 22.52
CA THR A 93 13.43 7.32 23.19
C THR A 93 12.22 6.73 22.49
N ILE A 94 12.32 5.45 22.16
CA ILE A 94 11.26 4.64 21.54
C ILE A 94 10.71 3.58 22.50
N VAL A 95 11.31 3.47 23.68
CA VAL A 95 10.97 2.47 24.69
C VAL A 95 9.72 2.90 25.45
N LYS A 96 8.83 1.98 25.71
CA LYS A 96 7.63 2.20 26.49
C LYS A 96 8.00 2.35 27.98
N ALA A 97 7.44 3.34 28.67
CA ALA A 97 7.82 3.68 30.04
C ALA A 97 7.52 2.56 31.06
N ASP A 98 6.46 1.80 30.83
CA ASP A 98 5.99 0.71 31.70
C ASP A 98 6.52 -0.67 31.28
N ASP A 99 7.08 -0.78 30.07
CA ASP A 99 7.65 -2.02 29.55
C ASP A 99 8.90 -1.75 28.71
N PRO A 100 10.09 -1.83 29.29
CA PRO A 100 11.36 -1.54 28.61
C PRO A 100 11.70 -2.53 27.48
N LYS A 101 10.95 -3.61 27.31
CA LYS A 101 11.12 -4.56 26.20
C LYS A 101 10.19 -4.28 25.04
N SER A 102 9.34 -3.28 25.13
CA SER A 102 8.37 -2.91 24.11
C SER A 102 8.62 -1.51 23.56
N VAL A 103 8.26 -1.30 22.30
CA VAL A 103 8.30 0.01 21.65
C VAL A 103 6.99 0.76 21.96
N ASP A 104 7.10 2.04 22.28
CA ASP A 104 5.95 2.92 22.45
C ASP A 104 5.41 3.38 21.08
N GLU A 105 4.63 2.52 20.44
CA GLU A 105 4.02 2.81 19.15
C GLU A 105 3.07 4.01 19.22
N ALA A 106 2.38 4.19 20.35
CA ALA A 106 1.40 5.26 20.53
C ALA A 106 2.06 6.65 20.56
N ALA A 107 3.22 6.77 21.21
CA ALA A 107 4.01 8.00 21.22
C ALA A 107 4.78 8.19 19.90
N LEU A 108 5.22 7.11 19.27
CA LEU A 108 6.03 7.13 18.06
C LEU A 108 5.23 7.53 16.82
N LYS A 109 4.02 7.01 16.67
CA LYS A 109 3.16 7.22 15.49
C LYS A 109 2.94 8.70 15.16
N PRO A 110 2.50 9.59 16.08
CA PRO A 110 2.30 11.00 15.77
C PRO A 110 3.60 11.73 15.40
N ARG A 111 4.73 11.34 15.96
CA ARG A 111 6.03 11.91 15.65
C ARG A 111 6.45 11.58 14.22
N LEU A 112 6.29 10.31 13.79
CA LEU A 112 6.57 9.88 12.43
C LEU A 112 5.62 10.54 11.43
N ILE A 113 4.34 10.70 11.74
CA ILE A 113 3.37 11.42 10.91
C ILE A 113 3.80 12.88 10.73
N ALA A 114 4.24 13.56 11.79
CA ALA A 114 4.73 14.92 11.69
C ALA A 114 5.95 15.03 10.76
N ARG A 115 6.88 14.09 10.83
CA ARG A 115 8.04 14.03 9.93
C ARG A 115 7.64 13.72 8.48
N MET A 116 6.75 12.77 8.29
CA MET A 116 6.21 12.41 6.97
C MET A 116 5.57 13.62 6.27
N ASN A 117 4.78 14.42 6.99
CA ASN A 117 4.11 15.61 6.46
C ASN A 117 5.08 16.74 6.08
N GLN A 118 6.36 16.66 6.44
CA GLN A 118 7.41 17.56 5.94
C GLN A 118 7.92 17.16 4.55
N ILE A 119 7.72 15.89 4.16
CA ILE A 119 8.21 15.31 2.91
C ILE A 119 7.09 15.14 1.89
N LEU A 120 5.91 14.71 2.37
CA LEU A 120 4.72 14.50 1.54
C LEU A 120 3.67 15.58 1.81
N PRO A 121 2.89 15.97 0.79
CA PRO A 121 1.72 16.82 1.02
C PRO A 121 0.76 16.18 2.03
N VAL A 122 0.23 16.99 2.91
CA VAL A 122 -0.78 16.54 3.90
C VAL A 122 -1.97 15.93 3.16
N GLY A 123 -2.43 14.76 3.62
CA GLY A 123 -3.52 14.03 2.99
C GLY A 123 -3.10 13.02 1.91
N THR A 124 -1.81 12.92 1.57
CA THR A 124 -1.29 11.89 0.66
C THR A 124 -1.40 10.49 1.28
N VAL A 125 -1.17 10.39 2.58
CA VAL A 125 -1.25 9.15 3.37
C VAL A 125 -2.46 9.21 4.27
N ALA A 126 -3.36 8.22 4.17
CA ALA A 126 -4.53 8.10 5.03
C ALA A 126 -4.18 7.53 6.40
N GLU A 127 -3.23 6.58 6.45
CA GLU A 127 -2.87 5.89 7.68
C GLU A 127 -1.40 5.44 7.64
N LEU A 128 -0.74 5.55 8.79
CA LEU A 128 0.56 4.95 9.08
C LEU A 128 0.35 3.81 10.06
N LYS A 129 0.85 2.63 9.71
CA LYS A 129 0.79 1.42 10.55
C LYS A 129 2.19 0.88 10.80
N PHE A 130 2.33 0.15 11.90
CA PHE A 130 3.50 -0.69 12.14
C PHE A 130 3.13 -2.14 11.84
N GLU A 131 4.06 -2.88 11.21
CA GLU A 131 4.03 -4.32 11.26
C GLU A 131 4.45 -4.80 12.66
N PRO A 132 4.21 -6.06 13.01
CA PRO A 132 4.66 -6.61 14.30
C PRO A 132 6.14 -6.30 14.54
N ILE A 133 6.42 -5.53 15.58
CA ILE A 133 7.79 -5.08 15.90
C ILE A 133 8.52 -6.24 16.56
N VAL A 134 9.69 -6.58 16.03
CA VAL A 134 10.56 -7.61 16.59
C VAL A 134 11.64 -6.92 17.43
N VAL A 135 11.78 -7.33 18.68
CA VAL A 135 12.82 -6.82 19.58
C VAL A 135 13.85 -7.92 19.81
N ALA A 136 15.11 -7.60 19.56
CA ALA A 136 16.24 -8.50 19.77
C ALA A 136 17.21 -7.91 20.81
N PRO A 137 17.69 -8.71 21.77
CA PRO A 137 18.66 -8.26 22.76
C PRO A 137 20.01 -8.01 22.08
N VAL A 138 20.77 -7.06 22.61
CA VAL A 138 22.17 -6.87 22.25
C VAL A 138 22.95 -8.11 22.69
N GLN A 139 23.50 -8.85 21.73
CA GLN A 139 24.39 -9.96 22.07
C GLN A 139 25.72 -9.39 22.58
N ALA A 140 26.00 -9.60 23.87
CA ALA A 140 27.31 -9.31 24.40
C ALA A 140 28.34 -10.25 23.68
N GLN A 141 29.18 -9.67 22.86
CA GLN A 141 30.33 -10.41 22.33
C GLN A 141 31.21 -10.77 23.52
N ARG A 142 31.31 -12.07 23.77
CA ARG A 142 32.27 -12.63 24.72
C ARG A 142 33.63 -12.77 24.05
#